data_cc72436a162e0d411df5cdb99fdabbac
#
_entry.id   cc72436a162e0d411df5cdb99fdabbac
#
_cell.length_a   1.000
_cell.length_b   1.000
_cell.length_c   1.000
_cell.angle_alpha   90.00
_cell.angle_beta   90.00
_cell.angle_gamma   90.00
#
_symmetry.space_group_name_H-M   'P 1'
#
loop_
_entity.id
_entity.type
_entity.pdbx_description
1 polymer ?
#
loop_
_entity_poly.entity_id
_entity_poly.type
_entity_poly.pdbx_seq_one_letter_code
_entity_poly.pdbx_strand_id
1 'polypeptide(L)'
;VLHNQLCPDDPRTIVPRKGEYCLLDRRDGALVGRTIFQLPGKLGKGVLVSPTVHGNLLIGPTATDQEDRDGTDTTQAGLDYAVSTAERSVPHLPMRDVITSFAGLRAHLTGGDDFVIGESCGGFFEALGIESPGLSSAPAIGAYLARAAAEKLGLAEKADFNPRRRGIPHLKELSFAERQALAAQNPAYGNIICRCEGISEGEIVEAIHRVPGARSLDGVKR
;
A
#
# COMPACT_ATOMS: atom_id res chain seq x y z
N VAL A 1 1.68 -13.93 -16.36
CA VAL A 1 1.75 -13.94 -17.84
C VAL A 1 3.20 -13.98 -18.29
N LEU A 2 4.04 -12.96 -18.00
CA LEU A 2 5.45 -12.91 -18.46
C LEU A 2 6.25 -14.12 -17.99
N HIS A 3 6.16 -14.49 -16.72
CA HIS A 3 6.82 -15.67 -16.18
C HIS A 3 6.53 -16.92 -17.04
N ASN A 4 5.27 -17.24 -17.25
CA ASN A 4 4.87 -18.45 -18.00
C ASN A 4 5.26 -18.43 -19.49
N GLN A 5 5.53 -17.24 -20.05
CA GLN A 5 6.05 -17.11 -21.40
C GLN A 5 7.55 -17.40 -21.47
N LEU A 6 8.29 -16.99 -20.44
CA LEU A 6 9.75 -17.12 -20.39
C LEU A 6 10.22 -18.42 -19.73
N CYS A 7 9.44 -18.93 -18.78
CA CYS A 7 9.72 -20.16 -18.02
C CYS A 7 8.57 -21.18 -18.20
N PRO A 8 8.36 -21.72 -19.41
CA PRO A 8 7.21 -22.60 -19.69
C PRO A 8 7.24 -23.91 -18.91
N ASP A 9 8.41 -24.36 -18.47
CA ASP A 9 8.59 -25.60 -17.72
C ASP A 9 8.24 -25.47 -16.22
N ASP A 10 8.07 -24.26 -15.72
CA ASP A 10 7.66 -23.96 -14.35
C ASP A 10 6.49 -22.97 -14.30
N PRO A 11 5.31 -23.36 -14.79
CA PRO A 11 4.18 -22.44 -14.89
C PRO A 11 3.67 -22.00 -13.50
N ARG A 12 3.42 -20.73 -13.32
CA ARG A 12 2.90 -20.12 -12.10
C ARG A 12 1.51 -19.53 -12.32
N THR A 13 0.64 -19.65 -11.33
CA THR A 13 -0.70 -19.07 -11.36
C THR A 13 -0.88 -18.09 -10.22
N ILE A 14 -1.30 -16.87 -10.57
CA ILE A 14 -1.66 -15.82 -9.61
C ILE A 14 -3.16 -15.61 -9.68
N VAL A 15 -3.82 -15.66 -8.55
CA VAL A 15 -5.25 -15.32 -8.42
C VAL A 15 -5.43 -14.03 -7.65
N PRO A 16 -6.39 -13.18 -8.02
CA PRO A 16 -6.74 -12.00 -7.24
C PRO A 16 -7.39 -12.45 -5.92
N ARG A 17 -6.77 -12.07 -4.78
CA ARG A 17 -7.35 -12.30 -3.46
C ARG A 17 -7.87 -10.99 -2.90
N LYS A 18 -9.19 -10.83 -2.93
CA LYS A 18 -9.89 -9.62 -2.46
C LYS A 18 -9.80 -9.50 -0.94
N GLY A 19 -9.46 -8.30 -0.48
CA GLY A 19 -9.55 -7.89 0.91
C GLY A 19 -10.47 -6.69 1.04
N GLU A 20 -11.60 -6.89 1.71
CA GLU A 20 -12.59 -5.85 1.95
C GLU A 20 -12.43 -5.26 3.34
N TYR A 21 -12.69 -3.96 3.48
CA TYR A 21 -12.49 -3.19 4.70
C TYR A 21 -13.65 -2.28 5.00
N CYS A 22 -13.93 -2.08 6.30
CA CYS A 22 -14.73 -0.98 6.83
C CYS A 22 -13.83 0.02 7.52
N LEU A 23 -14.00 1.31 7.23
CA LEU A 23 -13.35 2.41 7.93
C LEU A 23 -14.40 3.14 8.78
N LEU A 24 -14.15 3.24 10.08
CA LEU A 24 -15.00 3.92 11.03
C LEU A 24 -14.50 5.34 11.33
N ASP A 25 -15.37 6.13 11.90
CA ASP A 25 -15.10 7.51 12.29
C ASP A 25 -13.92 7.61 13.28
N ARG A 26 -13.31 8.80 13.37
CA ARG A 26 -12.19 9.08 14.29
C ARG A 26 -12.56 8.94 15.77
N ARG A 27 -13.80 9.16 16.14
CA ARG A 27 -14.26 9.00 17.52
C ARG A 27 -14.07 7.57 18.05
N ASP A 28 -13.99 6.58 17.14
CA ASP A 28 -13.83 5.18 17.47
C ASP A 28 -12.37 4.71 17.39
N GLY A 29 -11.47 5.54 16.91
CA GLY A 29 -10.07 5.18 16.69
C GLY A 29 -9.32 4.82 17.97
N ALA A 30 -9.75 5.33 19.13
CA ALA A 30 -9.19 5.01 20.43
C ALA A 30 -9.72 3.71 21.05
N LEU A 31 -10.68 3.02 20.40
CA LEU A 31 -11.28 1.77 20.88
C LEU A 31 -10.22 0.68 21.10
N VAL A 32 -9.20 0.67 20.25
CA VAL A 32 -8.03 -0.20 20.40
C VAL A 32 -6.74 0.63 20.31
N GLY A 33 -5.82 0.41 21.24
CA GLY A 33 -4.54 1.14 21.23
C GLY A 33 -3.49 0.56 20.27
N ARG A 34 -3.74 -0.61 19.69
CA ARG A 34 -2.85 -1.35 18.77
C ARG A 34 -3.67 -2.19 17.83
N THR A 35 -3.08 -2.65 16.74
CA THR A 35 -3.71 -3.63 15.86
C THR A 35 -3.96 -4.94 16.60
N ILE A 36 -5.21 -5.39 16.63
CA ILE A 36 -5.64 -6.66 17.20
C ILE A 36 -5.70 -7.68 16.09
N PHE A 37 -4.97 -8.77 16.28
CA PHE A 37 -4.95 -9.93 15.39
C PHE A 37 -5.74 -11.09 16.02
N GLN A 38 -6.35 -11.88 15.16
CA GLN A 38 -6.82 -13.22 15.55
C GLN A 38 -5.66 -14.22 15.44
N LEU A 39 -5.84 -15.40 16.04
CA LEU A 39 -4.92 -16.51 15.79
C LEU A 39 -4.94 -16.83 14.27
N PRO A 40 -3.76 -17.01 13.64
CA PRO A 40 -3.69 -17.33 12.23
C PRO A 40 -4.47 -18.60 11.90
N GLY A 41 -5.26 -18.54 10.83
CA GLY A 41 -6.01 -19.68 10.28
C GLY A 41 -5.50 -20.07 8.91
N LYS A 42 -6.24 -20.94 8.22
CA LYS A 42 -5.90 -21.38 6.85
C LYS A 42 -5.80 -20.24 5.82
N LEU A 43 -6.49 -19.13 6.05
CA LEU A 43 -6.45 -17.93 5.19
C LEU A 43 -5.51 -16.83 5.72
N GLY A 44 -4.55 -17.19 6.56
CA GLY A 44 -3.56 -16.27 7.14
C GLY A 44 -4.01 -15.60 8.42
N LYS A 45 -3.69 -14.31 8.59
CA LYS A 45 -3.83 -13.55 9.86
C LYS A 45 -5.27 -13.23 10.27
N GLY A 46 -6.26 -13.54 9.42
CA GLY A 46 -7.66 -13.24 9.67
C GLY A 46 -8.00 -11.75 9.53
N VAL A 47 -9.16 -11.37 10.07
CA VAL A 47 -9.64 -9.98 10.09
C VAL A 47 -9.02 -9.25 11.27
N LEU A 48 -8.49 -8.06 11.01
CA LEU A 48 -7.82 -7.20 11.98
C LEU A 48 -8.75 -6.06 12.40
N VAL A 49 -8.56 -5.58 13.62
CA VAL A 49 -9.09 -4.30 14.10
C VAL A 49 -7.90 -3.41 14.41
N SER A 50 -7.77 -2.31 13.67
CA SER A 50 -6.56 -1.47 13.68
C SER A 50 -6.87 0.01 13.83
N PRO A 51 -6.22 0.74 14.76
CA PRO A 51 -6.23 2.19 14.72
C PRO A 51 -5.41 2.67 13.53
N THR A 52 -5.86 3.72 12.86
CA THR A 52 -5.11 4.33 11.76
C THR A 52 -4.28 5.53 12.24
N VAL A 53 -3.27 5.94 11.45
CA VAL A 53 -2.44 7.12 11.75
C VAL A 53 -3.27 8.42 11.76
N HIS A 54 -4.44 8.43 11.13
CA HIS A 54 -5.35 9.58 11.13
C HIS A 54 -6.41 9.54 12.23
N GLY A 55 -6.33 8.54 13.12
CA GLY A 55 -7.23 8.39 14.27
C GLY A 55 -8.54 7.66 13.98
N ASN A 56 -8.73 7.09 12.79
CA ASN A 56 -9.87 6.25 12.45
C ASN A 56 -9.67 4.82 12.96
N LEU A 57 -10.73 4.02 12.96
CA LEU A 57 -10.67 2.57 13.18
C LEU A 57 -10.90 1.83 11.87
N LEU A 58 -10.03 0.86 11.57
CA LEU A 58 -10.09 0.04 10.36
C LEU A 58 -10.38 -1.41 10.73
N ILE A 59 -11.38 -2.00 10.08
CA ILE A 59 -11.77 -3.41 10.23
C ILE A 59 -11.56 -4.10 8.89
N GLY A 60 -10.83 -5.22 8.88
CA GLY A 60 -10.46 -5.96 7.68
C GLY A 60 -9.01 -6.40 7.72
N PRO A 61 -8.51 -7.03 6.64
CA PRO A 61 -9.22 -7.39 5.42
C PRO A 61 -9.99 -8.71 5.52
N THR A 62 -10.86 -8.94 4.55
CA THR A 62 -11.28 -10.30 4.19
C THR A 62 -10.19 -10.99 3.35
N ALA A 63 -10.39 -12.25 2.99
CA ALA A 63 -9.49 -12.98 2.10
C ALA A 63 -10.32 -13.92 1.21
N THR A 64 -10.77 -13.40 0.07
CA THR A 64 -11.63 -14.13 -0.87
C THR A 64 -10.99 -14.16 -2.25
N ASP A 65 -10.71 -15.34 -2.75
CA ASP A 65 -10.17 -15.51 -4.10
C ASP A 65 -11.29 -15.27 -5.12
N GLN A 66 -10.96 -14.61 -6.23
CA GLN A 66 -11.88 -14.29 -7.31
C GLN A 66 -11.19 -14.35 -8.67
N GLU A 67 -12.00 -14.39 -9.74
CA GLU A 67 -11.48 -14.42 -11.11
C GLU A 67 -11.27 -13.01 -11.68
N ASP A 68 -12.11 -12.06 -11.29
CA ASP A 68 -12.04 -10.69 -11.75
C ASP A 68 -10.80 -9.99 -11.20
N ARG A 69 -9.93 -9.54 -12.11
CA ARG A 69 -8.67 -8.87 -11.80
C ARG A 69 -8.83 -7.38 -11.49
N ASP A 70 -10.00 -6.83 -11.72
CA ASP A 70 -10.33 -5.42 -11.51
C ASP A 70 -11.45 -5.22 -10.48
N GLY A 71 -12.04 -6.32 -9.98
CA GLY A 71 -13.18 -6.34 -9.05
C GLY A 71 -12.84 -5.83 -7.65
N THR A 72 -12.75 -4.52 -7.48
CA THR A 72 -12.47 -3.82 -6.21
C THR A 72 -13.71 -3.28 -5.52
N ASP A 73 -14.89 -3.72 -5.93
CA ASP A 73 -16.15 -3.47 -5.23
C ASP A 73 -16.19 -4.16 -3.86
N THR A 74 -16.93 -3.62 -2.92
CA THR A 74 -17.25 -4.29 -1.66
C THR A 74 -18.60 -5.01 -1.77
N THR A 75 -18.72 -6.13 -1.06
CA THR A 75 -19.94 -6.93 -1.02
C THR A 75 -20.52 -6.95 0.38
N GLN A 76 -21.86 -7.02 0.49
CA GLN A 76 -22.50 -7.12 1.79
C GLN A 76 -21.99 -8.34 2.57
N ALA A 77 -21.87 -9.48 1.90
CA ALA A 77 -21.40 -10.72 2.52
C ALA A 77 -19.93 -10.61 3.03
N GLY A 78 -19.06 -9.94 2.27
CA GLY A 78 -17.68 -9.70 2.68
C GLY A 78 -17.58 -8.77 3.88
N LEU A 79 -18.34 -7.68 3.88
CA LEU A 79 -18.40 -6.75 5.00
C LEU A 79 -18.99 -7.39 6.26
N ASP A 80 -20.07 -8.16 6.13
CA ASP A 80 -20.68 -8.90 7.26
C ASP A 80 -19.70 -9.93 7.85
N TYR A 81 -18.96 -10.63 6.99
CA TYR A 81 -17.91 -11.54 7.42
C TYR A 81 -16.79 -10.79 8.18
N ALA A 82 -16.35 -9.66 7.65
CA ALA A 82 -15.29 -8.86 8.30
C ALA A 82 -15.74 -8.41 9.70
N VAL A 83 -16.96 -7.89 9.82
CA VAL A 83 -17.51 -7.41 11.08
C VAL A 83 -17.68 -8.53 12.09
N SER A 84 -18.43 -9.58 11.72
CA SER A 84 -18.68 -10.71 12.62
C SER A 84 -17.41 -11.41 13.08
N THR A 85 -16.40 -11.45 12.22
CA THR A 85 -15.09 -12.02 12.56
C THR A 85 -14.31 -11.08 13.51
N ALA A 86 -14.33 -9.77 13.25
CA ALA A 86 -13.67 -8.77 14.11
C ALA A 86 -14.29 -8.71 15.51
N GLU A 87 -15.60 -8.86 15.64
CA GLU A 87 -16.31 -8.86 16.93
C GLU A 87 -15.92 -10.02 17.86
N ARG A 88 -15.32 -11.07 17.32
CA ARG A 88 -14.72 -12.14 18.13
C ARG A 88 -13.52 -11.66 18.94
N SER A 89 -12.83 -10.64 18.48
CA SER A 89 -11.65 -10.04 19.11
C SER A 89 -11.98 -8.75 19.85
N VAL A 90 -12.90 -7.95 19.30
CA VAL A 90 -13.34 -6.68 19.84
C VAL A 90 -14.87 -6.64 19.80
N PRO A 91 -15.56 -7.06 20.90
CA PRO A 91 -17.01 -7.08 20.94
C PRO A 91 -17.64 -5.69 20.82
N HIS A 92 -18.86 -5.63 20.27
CA HIS A 92 -19.68 -4.40 20.19
C HIS A 92 -19.03 -3.27 19.37
N LEU A 93 -18.50 -3.61 18.18
CA LEU A 93 -17.97 -2.61 17.24
C LEU A 93 -19.08 -1.62 16.83
N PRO A 94 -18.81 -0.30 16.82
CA PRO A 94 -19.82 0.74 16.55
C PRO A 94 -20.10 0.85 15.04
N MET A 95 -20.69 -0.16 14.42
CA MET A 95 -20.86 -0.26 12.96
C MET A 95 -21.72 0.85 12.34
N ARG A 96 -22.54 1.54 13.14
CA ARG A 96 -23.27 2.74 12.68
C ARG A 96 -22.34 3.90 12.30
N ASP A 97 -21.09 3.85 12.74
CA ASP A 97 -20.09 4.90 12.57
C ASP A 97 -19.14 4.62 11.41
N VAL A 98 -19.46 3.63 10.56
CA VAL A 98 -18.75 3.37 9.30
C VAL A 98 -18.94 4.55 8.36
N ILE A 99 -17.82 5.16 7.96
CA ILE A 99 -17.80 6.32 7.05
C ILE A 99 -17.56 5.91 5.61
N THR A 100 -16.91 4.77 5.38
CA THR A 100 -16.70 4.19 4.04
C THR A 100 -16.30 2.72 4.12
N SER A 101 -16.45 2.03 3.00
CA SER A 101 -15.88 0.71 2.76
C SER A 101 -15.05 0.72 1.47
N PHE A 102 -14.08 -0.15 1.38
CA PHE A 102 -13.24 -0.30 0.18
C PHE A 102 -12.66 -1.70 0.12
N ALA A 103 -12.19 -2.08 -1.05
CA ALA A 103 -11.49 -3.34 -1.25
C ALA A 103 -10.22 -3.15 -2.06
N GLY A 104 -9.29 -4.09 -1.92
CA GLY A 104 -8.09 -4.19 -2.73
C GLY A 104 -7.81 -5.65 -3.08
N LEU A 105 -7.05 -5.86 -4.14
CA LEU A 105 -6.67 -7.18 -4.62
C LEU A 105 -5.21 -7.47 -4.30
N ARG A 106 -4.95 -8.63 -3.71
CA ARG A 106 -3.61 -9.18 -3.52
C ARG A 106 -3.30 -10.17 -4.63
N ALA A 107 -2.07 -10.18 -5.07
CA ALA A 107 -1.57 -11.11 -6.09
C ALA A 107 -1.19 -12.45 -5.44
N HIS A 108 -2.18 -13.29 -5.09
CA HIS A 108 -1.96 -14.55 -4.43
C HIS A 108 -1.37 -15.60 -5.38
N LEU A 109 -0.18 -16.12 -5.05
CA LEU A 109 0.45 -17.20 -5.79
C LEU A 109 -0.15 -18.53 -5.34
N THR A 110 -0.76 -19.26 -6.27
CA THR A 110 -1.29 -20.61 -5.97
C THR A 110 -0.15 -21.62 -5.86
N GLY A 111 -0.31 -22.60 -4.96
CA GLY A 111 0.66 -23.69 -4.79
C GLY A 111 1.84 -23.37 -3.87
N GLY A 112 1.82 -22.23 -3.18
CA GLY A 112 2.80 -21.86 -2.17
C GLY A 112 2.29 -20.77 -1.23
N ASP A 113 2.90 -20.68 -0.05
CA ASP A 113 2.54 -19.72 0.98
C ASP A 113 3.60 -18.60 1.16
N ASP A 114 4.62 -18.57 0.29
CA ASP A 114 5.70 -17.60 0.40
C ASP A 114 5.96 -16.87 -0.94
N PHE A 115 6.70 -15.78 -0.85
CA PHE A 115 7.15 -15.01 -2.00
C PHE A 115 8.15 -15.79 -2.84
N VAL A 116 8.03 -15.73 -4.15
CA VAL A 116 9.05 -16.23 -5.08
C VAL A 116 9.88 -15.05 -5.55
N ILE A 117 11.15 -14.99 -5.14
CA ILE A 117 12.03 -13.85 -5.37
C ILE A 117 13.36 -14.35 -5.91
N GLY A 118 13.79 -13.87 -7.06
CA GLY A 118 15.08 -14.22 -7.63
C GLY A 118 15.08 -14.31 -9.14
N GLU A 119 16.06 -15.01 -9.68
CA GLU A 119 16.15 -15.36 -11.10
C GLU A 119 15.40 -16.67 -11.35
N SER A 120 14.34 -16.62 -12.14
CA SER A 120 13.53 -17.81 -12.48
C SER A 120 14.04 -18.52 -13.73
N CYS A 121 14.46 -17.78 -14.74
CA CYS A 121 15.08 -18.33 -15.94
C CYS A 121 15.95 -17.27 -16.63
N GLY A 122 17.03 -17.69 -17.23
CA GLY A 122 17.92 -17.00 -18.15
C GLY A 122 18.02 -15.45 -18.10
N GLY A 123 18.28 -14.83 -16.95
CA GLY A 123 18.34 -13.38 -16.80
C GLY A 123 17.01 -12.71 -16.46
N PHE A 124 15.95 -13.48 -16.22
CA PHE A 124 14.65 -12.96 -15.80
C PHE A 124 14.57 -12.94 -14.26
N PHE A 125 14.70 -11.75 -13.68
CA PHE A 125 14.55 -11.51 -12.25
C PHE A 125 13.14 -11.08 -11.93
N GLU A 126 12.54 -11.69 -10.92
CA GLU A 126 11.15 -11.44 -10.57
C GLU A 126 10.87 -11.50 -9.07
N ALA A 127 9.72 -10.96 -8.69
CA ALA A 127 9.11 -11.09 -7.39
C ALA A 127 7.63 -11.43 -7.58
N LEU A 128 7.25 -12.68 -7.32
CA LEU A 128 5.88 -13.18 -7.48
C LEU A 128 5.23 -13.43 -6.14
N GLY A 129 3.90 -13.34 -6.11
CA GLY A 129 3.11 -13.62 -4.94
C GLY A 129 3.37 -12.65 -3.79
N ILE A 130 3.74 -11.41 -4.09
CA ILE A 130 4.03 -10.41 -3.07
C ILE A 130 2.72 -9.92 -2.45
N GLU A 131 2.32 -10.58 -1.39
CA GLU A 131 1.18 -10.22 -0.55
C GLU A 131 1.64 -9.50 0.73
N SER A 132 0.87 -9.59 1.83
CA SER A 132 1.31 -9.10 3.13
C SER A 132 2.39 -10.03 3.73
N PRO A 133 3.52 -9.45 4.18
CA PRO A 133 3.87 -8.06 4.44
C PRO A 133 4.71 -7.39 3.33
N GLY A 134 4.34 -7.52 2.08
CA GLY A 134 5.12 -7.09 0.91
C GLY A 134 5.57 -5.63 0.96
N LEU A 135 4.71 -4.70 1.39
CA LEU A 135 5.06 -3.29 1.44
C LEU A 135 6.26 -3.02 2.38
N SER A 136 6.26 -3.63 3.57
CA SER A 136 7.38 -3.49 4.52
C SER A 136 8.62 -4.29 4.08
N SER A 137 8.45 -5.35 3.30
CA SER A 137 9.54 -6.17 2.77
C SER A 137 10.14 -5.61 1.46
N ALA A 138 9.43 -4.72 0.76
CA ALA A 138 9.81 -4.21 -0.56
C ALA A 138 11.24 -3.64 -0.63
N PRO A 139 11.76 -2.88 0.36
CA PRO A 139 13.13 -2.39 0.31
C PRO A 139 14.17 -3.51 0.33
N ALA A 140 13.94 -4.56 1.12
CA ALA A 140 14.83 -5.72 1.20
C ALA A 140 14.77 -6.57 -0.07
N ILE A 141 13.57 -6.79 -0.61
CA ILE A 141 13.35 -7.49 -1.89
C ILE A 141 14.05 -6.74 -3.02
N GLY A 142 13.88 -5.42 -3.09
CA GLY A 142 14.52 -4.59 -4.11
C GLY A 142 16.04 -4.63 -4.03
N ALA A 143 16.61 -4.54 -2.82
CA ALA A 143 18.06 -4.63 -2.62
C ALA A 143 18.61 -6.00 -3.00
N TYR A 144 17.87 -7.08 -2.69
CA TYR A 144 18.26 -8.43 -3.06
C TYR A 144 18.28 -8.62 -4.58
N LEU A 145 17.19 -8.26 -5.27
CA LEU A 145 17.07 -8.40 -6.74
C LEU A 145 18.10 -7.51 -7.48
N ALA A 146 18.31 -6.27 -7.00
CA ALA A 146 19.28 -5.37 -7.59
C ALA A 146 20.71 -5.94 -7.50
N ARG A 147 21.07 -6.53 -6.36
CA ARG A 147 22.38 -7.17 -6.16
C ARG A 147 22.54 -8.39 -7.07
N ALA A 148 21.56 -9.29 -7.08
CA ALA A 148 21.58 -10.48 -7.93
C ALA A 148 21.71 -10.12 -9.43
N ALA A 149 20.98 -9.12 -9.89
CA ALA A 149 21.05 -8.62 -11.27
C ALA A 149 22.41 -7.98 -11.56
N ALA A 150 22.97 -7.18 -10.65
CA ALA A 150 24.26 -6.55 -10.80
C ALA A 150 25.38 -7.58 -10.89
N GLU A 151 25.39 -8.59 -10.04
CA GLU A 151 26.34 -9.69 -10.07
C GLU A 151 26.31 -10.44 -11.41
N LYS A 152 25.10 -10.78 -11.87
CA LYS A 152 24.92 -11.48 -13.15
C LYS A 152 25.40 -10.67 -14.35
N LEU A 153 25.17 -9.37 -14.35
CA LEU A 153 25.52 -8.46 -15.43
C LEU A 153 26.94 -7.88 -15.30
N GLY A 154 27.66 -8.19 -14.22
CA GLY A 154 28.99 -7.64 -13.95
C GLY A 154 28.99 -6.12 -13.78
N LEU A 155 27.92 -5.55 -13.19
CA LEU A 155 27.79 -4.11 -13.01
C LEU A 155 28.57 -3.63 -11.80
N ALA A 156 29.28 -2.52 -11.97
CA ALA A 156 29.90 -1.81 -10.86
C ALA A 156 28.94 -0.82 -10.22
N GLU A 157 29.15 -0.52 -8.93
CA GLU A 157 28.42 0.54 -8.25
C GLU A 157 28.75 1.90 -8.85
N LYS A 158 27.78 2.81 -8.87
CA LYS A 158 28.00 4.20 -9.30
C LYS A 158 28.82 4.93 -8.25
N ALA A 159 29.94 5.53 -8.65
CA ALA A 159 30.84 6.26 -7.76
C ALA A 159 30.16 7.50 -7.13
N ASP A 160 29.21 8.10 -7.84
CA ASP A 160 28.48 9.32 -7.47
C ASP A 160 27.01 9.06 -7.06
N PHE A 161 26.71 7.82 -6.63
CA PHE A 161 25.34 7.47 -6.24
C PHE A 161 24.86 8.28 -5.04
N ASN A 162 23.80 9.06 -5.24
CA ASN A 162 23.13 9.77 -4.18
C ASN A 162 21.88 8.98 -3.69
N PRO A 163 21.93 8.32 -2.51
CA PRO A 163 20.81 7.57 -1.98
C PRO A 163 19.69 8.45 -1.41
N ARG A 164 19.94 9.75 -1.26
CA ARG A 164 18.98 10.67 -0.65
C ARG A 164 18.07 11.25 -1.70
N ARG A 165 16.76 11.12 -1.48
CA ARG A 165 15.72 11.77 -2.25
C ARG A 165 15.00 12.80 -1.36
N ARG A 166 14.97 14.06 -1.80
CA ARG A 166 14.19 15.10 -1.13
C ARG A 166 12.69 14.78 -1.23
N GLY A 167 11.98 14.81 -0.12
CA GLY A 167 10.53 14.77 -0.06
C GLY A 167 9.90 16.08 -0.54
N ILE A 168 8.64 16.04 -0.95
CA ILE A 168 7.83 17.23 -1.18
C ILE A 168 7.58 17.88 0.19
N PRO A 169 7.82 19.19 0.37
CA PRO A 169 7.46 19.86 1.62
C PRO A 169 5.94 19.82 1.84
N HIS A 170 5.48 19.35 2.98
CA HIS A 170 4.06 19.36 3.34
C HIS A 170 3.74 20.57 4.21
N LEU A 171 2.97 21.53 3.67
CA LEU A 171 2.66 22.77 4.39
C LEU A 171 2.01 22.54 5.75
N LYS A 172 1.23 21.47 5.92
CA LYS A 172 0.60 21.13 7.20
C LYS A 172 1.60 20.87 8.33
N GLU A 173 2.79 20.38 7.99
CA GLU A 173 3.84 19.99 8.93
C GLU A 173 4.78 21.16 9.28
N LEU A 174 4.72 22.26 8.50
CA LEU A 174 5.58 23.40 8.65
C LEU A 174 4.99 24.44 9.61
N SER A 175 5.85 25.08 10.38
CA SER A 175 5.50 26.30 11.15
C SER A 175 5.14 27.46 10.24
N PHE A 176 4.51 28.50 10.78
CA PHE A 176 4.14 29.69 10.00
C PHE A 176 5.37 30.36 9.37
N ALA A 177 6.48 30.48 10.09
CA ALA A 177 7.72 31.08 9.59
C ALA A 177 8.33 30.27 8.43
N GLU A 178 8.31 28.93 8.54
CA GLU A 178 8.79 28.05 7.47
C GLU A 178 7.92 28.13 6.22
N ARG A 179 6.58 28.22 6.38
CA ARG A 179 5.66 28.43 5.25
C ARG A 179 5.92 29.76 4.55
N GLN A 180 6.14 30.86 5.32
CA GLN A 180 6.48 32.15 4.75
C GLN A 180 7.81 32.09 4.00
N ALA A 181 8.84 31.47 4.56
CA ALA A 181 10.13 31.34 3.91
C ALA A 181 10.03 30.49 2.61
N LEU A 182 9.25 29.42 2.63
CA LEU A 182 9.02 28.58 1.47
C LEU A 182 8.25 29.31 0.36
N ALA A 183 7.19 30.06 0.72
CA ALA A 183 6.42 30.87 -0.21
C ALA A 183 7.23 32.05 -0.80
N ALA A 184 8.16 32.61 -0.03
CA ALA A 184 9.09 33.65 -0.53
C ALA A 184 10.08 33.07 -1.56
N GLN A 185 10.51 31.81 -1.40
CA GLN A 185 11.37 31.12 -2.37
C GLN A 185 10.62 30.68 -3.63
N ASN A 186 9.39 30.21 -3.46
CA ASN A 186 8.52 29.77 -4.54
C ASN A 186 7.07 30.16 -4.23
N PRO A 187 6.52 31.21 -4.89
CA PRO A 187 5.17 31.72 -4.65
C PRO A 187 4.05 30.69 -4.81
N ALA A 188 4.26 29.62 -5.59
CA ALA A 188 3.29 28.54 -5.75
C ALA A 188 2.96 27.83 -4.42
N TYR A 189 3.87 27.84 -3.44
CA TYR A 189 3.59 27.33 -2.09
C TYR A 189 2.68 28.27 -1.26
N GLY A 190 2.52 29.52 -1.68
CA GLY A 190 1.58 30.45 -1.07
C GLY A 190 0.14 30.33 -1.59
N ASN A 191 -0.08 29.63 -2.71
CA ASN A 191 -1.38 29.44 -3.32
C ASN A 191 -2.01 28.11 -2.91
N ILE A 192 -3.07 28.14 -2.08
CA ILE A 192 -3.75 26.93 -1.60
C ILE A 192 -4.82 26.50 -2.58
N ILE A 193 -4.61 25.37 -3.25
CA ILE A 193 -5.51 24.78 -4.23
C ILE A 193 -6.57 23.89 -3.56
N CYS A 194 -6.16 23.01 -2.64
CA CYS A 194 -7.07 22.16 -1.89
C CYS A 194 -7.24 22.71 -0.47
N ARG A 195 -8.36 23.37 -0.20
CA ARG A 195 -8.61 24.01 1.12
C ARG A 195 -8.88 22.99 2.22
N CYS A 196 -9.57 21.89 1.92
CA CYS A 196 -9.88 20.83 2.91
C CYS A 196 -8.63 20.11 3.40
N GLU A 197 -7.65 19.91 2.51
CA GLU A 197 -6.38 19.25 2.84
C GLU A 197 -5.22 20.25 3.05
N GLY A 198 -5.42 21.53 2.74
CA GLY A 198 -4.39 22.57 2.87
C GLY A 198 -3.22 22.37 1.90
N ILE A 199 -3.48 21.82 0.71
CA ILE A 199 -2.46 21.52 -0.29
C ILE A 199 -2.24 22.72 -1.22
N SER A 200 -0.99 23.11 -1.38
CA SER A 200 -0.58 24.22 -2.23
C SER A 200 -0.37 23.80 -3.69
N GLU A 201 -0.38 24.80 -4.57
CA GLU A 201 0.05 24.66 -5.96
C GLU A 201 1.49 24.12 -6.05
N GLY A 202 2.40 24.59 -5.18
CA GLY A 202 3.79 24.15 -5.14
C GLY A 202 3.93 22.64 -4.90
N GLU A 203 3.16 22.09 -3.95
CA GLU A 203 3.14 20.64 -3.68
C GLU A 203 2.64 19.85 -4.90
N ILE A 204 1.58 20.34 -5.56
CA ILE A 204 0.99 19.68 -6.74
C ILE A 204 1.98 19.72 -7.91
N VAL A 205 2.58 20.87 -8.19
CA VAL A 205 3.55 21.05 -9.28
C VAL A 205 4.77 20.16 -9.06
N GLU A 206 5.28 20.10 -7.83
CA GLU A 206 6.40 19.22 -7.49
C GLU A 206 6.03 17.73 -7.66
N ALA A 207 4.81 17.33 -7.27
CA ALA A 207 4.33 15.96 -7.48
C ALA A 207 4.24 15.58 -8.97
N ILE A 208 3.87 16.54 -9.84
CA ILE A 208 3.78 16.33 -11.29
C ILE A 208 5.19 16.21 -11.93
N HIS A 209 6.13 17.04 -11.51
CA HIS A 209 7.44 17.16 -12.16
C HIS A 209 8.53 16.24 -11.59
N ARG A 210 8.30 15.63 -10.44
CA ARG A 210 9.27 14.67 -9.86
C ARG A 210 9.36 13.38 -10.68
N VAL A 211 10.38 12.57 -10.44
CA VAL A 211 10.56 11.27 -11.11
C VAL A 211 10.34 10.13 -10.09
N PRO A 212 9.34 9.24 -10.29
CA PRO A 212 8.28 9.31 -11.29
C PRO A 212 7.27 10.42 -10.97
N GLY A 213 6.77 11.12 -12.01
CA GLY A 213 5.80 12.19 -11.86
C GLY A 213 4.35 11.69 -11.81
N ALA A 214 3.51 12.42 -11.08
CA ALA A 214 2.07 12.15 -11.05
C ALA A 214 1.44 12.44 -12.43
N ARG A 215 0.60 11.52 -12.93
CA ARG A 215 -0.09 11.64 -14.22
C ARG A 215 -1.61 11.59 -14.10
N SER A 216 -2.14 11.59 -12.88
CA SER A 216 -3.57 11.56 -12.57
C SER A 216 -3.82 12.24 -11.25
N LEU A 217 -5.09 12.57 -10.94
CA LEU A 217 -5.47 13.10 -9.64
C LEU A 217 -5.10 12.14 -8.50
N ASP A 218 -5.25 10.86 -8.72
CA ASP A 218 -4.83 9.82 -7.75
C ASP A 218 -3.31 9.80 -7.56
N GLY A 219 -2.55 9.99 -8.64
CA GLY A 219 -1.09 10.08 -8.56
C GLY A 219 -0.59 11.28 -7.75
N VAL A 220 -1.34 12.39 -7.76
CA VAL A 220 -1.02 13.57 -6.93
C VAL A 220 -1.33 13.32 -5.45
N LYS A 221 -2.35 12.50 -5.15
CA LYS A 221 -2.75 12.18 -3.77
C LYS A 221 -1.84 11.15 -3.08
N ARG A 222 -1.04 10.44 -3.83
CA ARG A 222 -0.13 9.36 -3.39
C ARG A 222 1.32 9.75 -3.57
#